data_0990e80c157405c13c2ac42ee618c9a9
#
_entry.id   0990e80c157405c13c2ac42ee618c9a9
#
_cell.length_a   1.000
_cell.length_b   1.000
_cell.length_c   1.000
_cell.angle_alpha   90.00
_cell.angle_beta   90.00
_cell.angle_gamma   90.00
#
_symmetry.space_group_name_H-M   'P 1'
#
loop_
_entity.id
_entity.type
_entity.pdbx_description
1 polymer ?
#
loop_
_entity_poly.entity_id
_entity_poly.type
_entity_poly.pdbx_seq_one_letter_code
_entity_poly.pdbx_strand_id
1 'polypeptide(L)'
;MKRICLGLIGALFLIYACNNDLKTIGQDMVVNGNYIEEMEIPVTSVATVRLDSFVTSKGRYGLPENNITKLIVGKYQDEETPPQGGITKAIPCFQITPASYPKIAANAVLDSTTFHIHYAGNMWGDTIFERKEQLLRLYQLKKLPEFDYERGGYFYNNTPIKLDSCIGENRFIPTVTGINNSYFRIDDTLAHDLFERIRYKQTDDIYEESNSSEYSFLKFLEYFKGLAIVPDEDNTCLFSIKARSDSLYLQFNYRVNDTIRKLRFPLAQLNMQFNLFETDRKGTPYESLEDDTCTVSLNKAEQAITQGLTGYMVKLRLPVVPKSQVYSTIIKAQLEVNVQYIEKLPLGFPPYIAVYTSDDLNRITGRLANNTDNPVNGLLQINQTNPNKSMFVFDMTEYYQRLSANPSKTEGQQILLSVPNMNLSYDQLIVTETPVVRFYYANYKQ
;
A
#
# COMPACT_ATOMS: atom_id res chain seq x y z
N MET A 1 19.89 -49.82 -19.11
CA MET A 1 20.15 -48.85 -20.18
C MET A 1 18.89 -48.28 -20.86
N LYS A 2 17.77 -49.02 -21.05
CA LYS A 2 16.52 -48.46 -21.68
C LYS A 2 15.75 -47.39 -20.89
N ARG A 3 15.92 -47.30 -19.57
CA ARG A 3 15.23 -46.28 -18.74
C ARG A 3 15.95 -44.92 -18.67
N ILE A 4 17.22 -44.85 -19.01
CA ILE A 4 18.01 -43.61 -19.02
C ILE A 4 17.80 -42.84 -20.32
N CYS A 5 17.57 -43.54 -21.45
CA CYS A 5 17.29 -42.88 -22.73
C CYS A 5 15.93 -42.19 -22.78
N LEU A 6 14.91 -42.70 -22.04
CA LEU A 6 13.58 -42.04 -22.00
C LEU A 6 13.62 -40.71 -21.19
N GLY A 7 14.45 -40.64 -20.15
CA GLY A 7 14.64 -39.41 -19.37
C GLY A 7 15.37 -38.29 -20.14
N LEU A 8 16.32 -38.65 -20.98
CA LEU A 8 17.07 -37.70 -21.81
C LEU A 8 16.22 -37.12 -22.95
N ILE A 9 15.34 -37.93 -23.53
CA ILE A 9 14.41 -37.47 -24.59
C ILE A 9 13.35 -36.53 -23.98
N GLY A 10 12.85 -36.82 -22.77
CA GLY A 10 11.93 -35.92 -22.05
C GLY A 10 12.56 -34.58 -21.65
N ALA A 11 13.83 -34.56 -21.27
CA ALA A 11 14.56 -33.34 -20.93
C ALA A 11 14.88 -32.48 -22.17
N LEU A 12 15.09 -33.10 -23.35
CA LEU A 12 15.26 -32.36 -24.60
C LEU A 12 13.98 -31.66 -25.09
N PHE A 13 12.81 -32.21 -24.80
CA PHE A 13 11.52 -31.55 -25.12
C PHE A 13 11.19 -30.36 -24.23
N LEU A 14 11.72 -30.31 -22.99
CA LEU A 14 11.51 -29.17 -22.09
C LEU A 14 12.39 -27.95 -22.42
N ILE A 15 13.49 -28.15 -23.14
CA ILE A 15 14.38 -27.04 -23.56
C ILE A 15 13.81 -26.33 -24.80
N TYR A 16 12.95 -26.98 -25.58
CA TYR A 16 12.31 -26.37 -26.76
C TYR A 16 11.04 -25.58 -26.45
N ALA A 17 10.52 -25.63 -25.21
CA ALA A 17 9.26 -25.00 -24.86
C ALA A 17 9.39 -23.54 -24.38
N CYS A 18 10.60 -22.99 -24.31
CA CYS A 18 10.84 -21.61 -23.79
C CYS A 18 11.42 -20.63 -24.81
N ASN A 19 11.27 -20.87 -26.11
CA ASN A 19 11.55 -19.87 -27.14
C ASN A 19 10.22 -19.41 -27.75
N ASN A 20 9.43 -18.64 -26.99
CA ASN A 20 8.37 -17.79 -27.55
C ASN A 20 9.02 -16.58 -28.26
N ASP A 21 9.78 -16.87 -29.31
CA ASP A 21 10.25 -15.85 -30.22
C ASP A 21 9.02 -15.37 -31.02
N LEU A 22 8.54 -14.17 -30.68
CA LEU A 22 7.44 -13.49 -31.43
C LEU A 22 7.73 -13.40 -32.93
N LYS A 23 8.99 -13.59 -33.35
CA LYS A 23 9.41 -13.71 -34.75
C LYS A 23 8.81 -14.91 -35.47
N THR A 24 8.41 -15.98 -34.76
CA THR A 24 7.81 -17.17 -35.38
C THR A 24 6.32 -17.05 -35.64
N ILE A 25 5.60 -16.20 -34.88
CA ILE A 25 4.16 -15.97 -35.10
C ILE A 25 3.89 -15.21 -36.43
N GLY A 26 4.89 -14.47 -36.94
CA GLY A 26 4.79 -13.74 -38.19
C GLY A 26 5.12 -14.52 -39.46
N GLN A 27 5.82 -15.64 -39.33
CA GLN A 27 6.30 -16.38 -40.53
C GLN A 27 5.16 -17.04 -41.31
N ASP A 28 4.09 -17.49 -40.65
CA ASP A 28 2.93 -18.09 -41.35
C ASP A 28 2.02 -17.05 -41.99
N MET A 29 2.10 -15.76 -41.61
CA MET A 29 1.34 -14.65 -42.22
C MET A 29 2.01 -14.09 -43.48
N VAL A 30 3.28 -14.38 -43.73
CA VAL A 30 4.05 -13.86 -44.87
C VAL A 30 3.63 -14.50 -46.19
N VAL A 31 2.87 -15.60 -46.16
CA VAL A 31 2.57 -16.44 -47.38
C VAL A 31 1.73 -15.71 -48.45
N ASN A 32 1.09 -14.55 -48.15
CA ASN A 32 0.25 -13.84 -49.13
C ASN A 32 0.56 -12.32 -49.25
N GLY A 33 1.81 -11.92 -48.96
CA GLY A 33 2.21 -10.51 -49.07
C GLY A 33 1.76 -9.67 -47.85
N ASN A 34 1.20 -10.29 -46.83
CA ASN A 34 0.95 -9.68 -45.53
C ASN A 34 2.26 -9.70 -44.72
N TYR A 35 2.55 -8.63 -44.00
CA TYR A 35 3.73 -8.55 -43.11
C TYR A 35 3.36 -7.87 -41.80
N ILE A 36 4.13 -8.20 -40.76
CA ILE A 36 4.03 -7.54 -39.47
C ILE A 36 5.04 -6.39 -39.45
N GLU A 37 4.56 -5.21 -39.16
CA GLU A 37 5.37 -4.02 -38.94
C GLU A 37 5.43 -3.71 -37.44
N GLU A 38 6.62 -3.49 -36.95
CA GLU A 38 6.88 -3.07 -35.58
C GLU A 38 7.20 -1.57 -35.57
N MET A 39 6.56 -0.82 -34.65
CA MET A 39 6.76 0.61 -34.49
C MET A 39 6.86 0.96 -33.01
N GLU A 40 7.92 1.66 -32.62
CA GLU A 40 8.08 2.20 -31.27
C GLU A 40 7.75 3.69 -31.25
N ILE A 41 6.90 4.10 -30.31
CA ILE A 41 6.52 5.50 -30.12
C ILE A 41 6.70 5.86 -28.64
N PRO A 42 7.52 6.86 -28.31
CA PRO A 42 7.66 7.32 -26.94
C PRO A 42 6.37 7.94 -26.43
N VAL A 43 6.12 7.80 -25.11
CA VAL A 43 5.04 8.53 -24.45
C VAL A 43 5.31 10.04 -24.54
N THR A 44 4.25 10.85 -24.64
CA THR A 44 4.38 12.29 -24.90
C THR A 44 4.85 13.08 -23.67
N SER A 45 4.59 12.56 -22.46
CA SER A 45 5.09 13.16 -21.24
C SER A 45 5.19 12.13 -20.11
N VAL A 46 6.14 12.36 -19.21
CA VAL A 46 6.36 11.59 -17.99
C VAL A 46 6.52 12.56 -16.82
N ALA A 47 5.79 12.36 -15.76
CA ALA A 47 5.87 13.18 -14.56
C ALA A 47 5.54 12.38 -13.30
N THR A 48 5.99 12.85 -12.14
CA THR A 48 5.45 12.46 -10.85
C THR A 48 4.32 13.40 -10.48
N VAL A 49 3.22 12.82 -10.01
CA VAL A 49 2.09 13.53 -9.40
C VAL A 49 1.87 12.98 -8.00
N ARG A 50 1.14 13.72 -7.17
CA ARG A 50 0.76 13.27 -5.84
C ARG A 50 -0.75 13.28 -5.72
N LEU A 51 -1.31 12.19 -5.21
CA LEU A 51 -2.68 12.20 -4.71
C LEU A 51 -2.69 12.89 -3.35
N ASP A 52 -3.45 13.95 -3.22
CA ASP A 52 -3.55 14.69 -1.96
C ASP A 52 -4.16 13.84 -0.84
N SER A 53 -5.15 13.03 -1.18
CA SER A 53 -5.74 12.10 -0.23
C SER A 53 -6.10 10.76 -0.88
N PHE A 54 -5.83 9.68 -0.15
CA PHE A 54 -6.21 8.32 -0.52
C PHE A 54 -6.74 7.56 0.70
N VAL A 55 -7.61 6.59 0.43
CA VAL A 55 -8.31 5.84 1.48
C VAL A 55 -7.34 4.92 2.22
N THR A 56 -7.38 4.96 3.57
CA THR A 56 -6.56 4.14 4.46
C THR A 56 -7.37 3.28 5.43
N SER A 57 -8.71 3.29 5.32
CA SER A 57 -9.62 2.48 6.12
C SER A 57 -10.44 1.51 5.26
N LYS A 58 -11.14 0.59 5.90
CA LYS A 58 -12.12 -0.30 5.24
C LYS A 58 -13.35 0.42 4.71
N GLY A 59 -13.65 1.58 5.23
CA GLY A 59 -14.91 2.27 5.01
C GLY A 59 -15.93 1.99 6.12
N ARG A 60 -17.00 2.77 6.15
CA ARG A 60 -18.10 2.59 7.10
C ARG A 60 -18.98 1.39 6.71
N TYR A 61 -19.81 0.93 7.63
CA TYR A 61 -20.80 -0.11 7.38
C TYR A 61 -21.67 0.19 6.13
N GLY A 62 -21.82 -0.81 5.26
CA GLY A 62 -22.61 -0.69 4.03
C GLY A 62 -21.86 -0.11 2.81
N LEU A 63 -20.60 0.24 2.94
CA LEU A 63 -19.73 0.63 1.81
C LEU A 63 -18.85 -0.55 1.35
N PRO A 64 -18.37 -0.53 0.09
CA PRO A 64 -17.35 -1.47 -0.35
C PRO A 64 -16.13 -1.41 0.56
N GLU A 65 -15.71 -2.56 1.08
CA GLU A 65 -14.57 -2.65 1.99
C GLU A 65 -13.24 -2.72 1.24
N ASN A 66 -12.27 -1.90 1.65
CA ASN A 66 -10.89 -2.12 1.29
C ASN A 66 -10.33 -3.29 2.11
N ASN A 67 -9.44 -4.05 1.54
CA ASN A 67 -8.83 -5.19 2.21
C ASN A 67 -7.72 -4.74 3.19
N ILE A 68 -8.11 -4.06 4.27
CA ILE A 68 -7.20 -3.55 5.31
C ILE A 68 -7.07 -4.63 6.39
N THR A 69 -6.02 -5.42 6.31
CA THR A 69 -5.68 -6.46 7.31
C THR A 69 -4.47 -6.10 8.16
N LYS A 70 -3.82 -4.99 7.83
CA LYS A 70 -2.58 -4.49 8.44
C LYS A 70 -2.69 -2.99 8.66
N LEU A 71 -1.94 -2.48 9.63
CA LEU A 71 -1.65 -1.06 9.81
C LEU A 71 -0.14 -0.87 9.72
N ILE A 72 0.29 0.27 9.25
CA ILE A 72 1.71 0.62 9.15
C ILE A 72 2.07 1.57 10.29
N VAL A 73 3.23 1.38 10.89
CA VAL A 73 3.75 2.23 11.96
C VAL A 73 5.23 2.46 11.80
N GLY A 74 5.71 3.61 12.24
CA GLY A 74 7.12 3.95 12.22
C GLY A 74 7.42 5.19 11.38
N LYS A 75 8.69 5.46 11.19
CA LYS A 75 9.20 6.54 10.35
C LYS A 75 10.38 6.00 9.55
N TYR A 76 10.34 6.16 8.24
CA TYR A 76 11.46 5.80 7.39
C TYR A 76 12.32 7.03 7.15
N GLN A 77 13.56 6.94 7.57
CA GLN A 77 14.59 7.94 7.39
C GLN A 77 15.92 7.20 7.20
N ASP A 78 16.60 7.44 6.10
CA ASP A 78 17.95 6.94 5.81
C ASP A 78 18.90 8.13 5.74
N GLU A 79 19.92 8.15 6.59
CA GLU A 79 20.89 9.27 6.66
C GLU A 79 21.87 9.24 5.48
N GLU A 80 22.26 8.04 5.01
CA GLU A 80 23.22 7.89 3.92
C GLU A 80 22.56 8.03 2.54
N THR A 81 21.35 7.56 2.40
CA THR A 81 20.59 7.61 1.15
C THR A 81 19.17 8.09 1.47
N PRO A 82 18.93 9.42 1.54
CA PRO A 82 17.60 9.94 1.81
C PRO A 82 16.59 9.32 0.86
N PRO A 83 15.41 8.90 1.36
CA PRO A 83 14.38 8.35 0.51
C PRO A 83 14.03 9.38 -0.57
N GLN A 84 14.06 8.96 -1.83
CA GLN A 84 13.90 9.88 -2.97
C GLN A 84 12.55 10.61 -2.94
N GLY A 85 11.53 9.94 -2.39
CA GLY A 85 10.20 10.52 -2.18
C GLY A 85 10.04 11.34 -0.91
N GLY A 86 11.08 11.47 -0.08
CA GLY A 86 11.04 12.16 1.21
C GLY A 86 10.85 11.23 2.41
N ILE A 87 10.98 11.80 3.60
CA ILE A 87 10.85 11.07 4.87
C ILE A 87 9.37 10.78 5.12
N THR A 88 9.03 9.51 5.29
CA THR A 88 7.65 9.07 5.53
C THR A 88 7.44 8.61 6.96
N LYS A 89 6.41 9.17 7.60
CA LYS A 89 5.95 8.82 8.94
C LYS A 89 4.55 8.21 8.86
N ALA A 90 4.35 7.08 9.52
CA ALA A 90 3.09 6.35 9.54
C ALA A 90 2.56 6.24 10.96
N ILE A 91 1.32 6.69 11.18
CA ILE A 91 0.63 6.73 12.46
C ILE A 91 -0.66 5.92 12.34
N PRO A 92 -0.71 4.68 12.85
CA PRO A 92 -1.95 3.91 12.90
C PRO A 92 -2.88 4.44 13.98
N CYS A 93 -4.15 4.58 13.61
CA CYS A 93 -5.25 4.96 14.50
C CYS A 93 -6.28 3.83 14.54
N PHE A 94 -6.78 3.51 15.74
CA PHE A 94 -7.70 2.40 15.93
C PHE A 94 -8.47 2.53 17.24
N GLN A 95 -9.51 1.73 17.39
CA GLN A 95 -10.32 1.63 18.60
C GLN A 95 -10.21 0.24 19.20
N ILE A 96 -10.30 0.16 20.52
CA ILE A 96 -10.40 -1.08 21.28
C ILE A 96 -11.69 -1.06 22.08
N THR A 97 -12.29 -2.23 22.31
CA THR A 97 -13.45 -2.39 23.18
C THR A 97 -13.36 -3.73 23.90
N PRO A 98 -13.98 -3.86 25.09
CA PRO A 98 -14.14 -5.19 25.68
C PRO A 98 -15.00 -6.08 24.79
N ALA A 99 -14.60 -7.34 24.65
CA ALA A 99 -15.33 -8.31 23.84
C ALA A 99 -16.69 -8.73 24.45
N SER A 100 -16.83 -8.56 25.75
CA SER A 100 -18.04 -8.81 26.53
C SER A 100 -17.99 -7.95 27.78
N TYR A 101 -19.14 -7.81 28.47
CA TYR A 101 -19.15 -7.12 29.76
C TYR A 101 -18.21 -7.78 30.76
N PRO A 102 -17.10 -7.12 31.17
CA PRO A 102 -16.13 -7.75 32.03
C PRO A 102 -16.66 -7.85 33.47
N LYS A 103 -16.56 -9.04 34.05
CA LYS A 103 -16.89 -9.30 35.45
C LYS A 103 -15.60 -9.45 36.24
N ILE A 104 -15.28 -8.46 37.05
CA ILE A 104 -14.10 -8.46 37.92
C ILE A 104 -14.58 -8.60 39.36
N ALA A 105 -13.98 -9.52 40.11
CA ALA A 105 -14.30 -9.72 41.55
C ALA A 105 -13.91 -8.51 42.37
N ALA A 106 -14.66 -8.19 43.42
CA ALA A 106 -14.44 -7.03 44.27
C ALA A 106 -13.04 -7.08 44.99
N ASN A 107 -12.50 -8.26 45.21
CA ASN A 107 -11.19 -8.48 45.81
C ASN A 107 -10.06 -8.63 44.77
N ALA A 108 -10.32 -8.30 43.52
CA ALA A 108 -9.29 -8.33 42.49
C ALA A 108 -8.24 -7.22 42.71
N VAL A 109 -6.98 -7.54 42.49
CA VAL A 109 -5.85 -6.61 42.55
C VAL A 109 -5.18 -6.55 41.17
N LEU A 110 -5.08 -5.36 40.59
CA LEU A 110 -4.41 -5.11 39.33
C LEU A 110 -2.87 -5.27 39.53
N ASP A 111 -2.24 -6.06 38.67
CA ASP A 111 -0.77 -6.23 38.67
C ASP A 111 -0.10 -5.37 37.61
N SER A 112 -0.65 -5.34 36.38
CA SER A 112 -0.11 -4.55 35.28
C SER A 112 -1.12 -4.46 34.14
N THR A 113 -0.94 -3.41 33.34
CA THR A 113 -1.68 -3.27 32.08
C THR A 113 -0.72 -3.08 30.92
N THR A 114 -0.94 -3.83 29.84
CA THR A 114 -0.08 -3.82 28.67
C THR A 114 -0.93 -3.71 27.39
N PHE A 115 -0.44 -2.96 26.42
CA PHE A 115 -1.04 -2.92 25.09
C PHE A 115 -0.16 -3.73 24.12
N HIS A 116 -0.74 -4.72 23.47
CA HIS A 116 -0.02 -5.66 22.60
C HIS A 116 -0.21 -5.32 21.13
N ILE A 117 0.89 -5.45 20.38
CA ILE A 117 0.93 -5.37 18.91
C ILE A 117 1.62 -6.62 18.36
N HIS A 118 1.20 -7.08 17.17
CA HIS A 118 1.84 -8.21 16.51
C HIS A 118 2.33 -7.82 15.13
N TYR A 119 3.58 -8.15 14.84
CA TYR A 119 4.21 -7.92 13.54
C TYR A 119 3.49 -8.69 12.43
N ALA A 120 3.31 -8.03 11.28
CA ALA A 120 2.55 -8.56 10.14
C ALA A 120 3.41 -8.98 8.94
N GLY A 121 4.73 -8.99 9.09
CA GLY A 121 5.66 -9.58 8.11
C GLY A 121 6.33 -8.60 7.15
N ASN A 122 5.96 -7.31 7.15
CA ASN A 122 6.62 -6.31 6.30
C ASN A 122 7.36 -5.29 7.16
N MET A 123 8.61 -5.02 6.80
CA MET A 123 9.45 -4.01 7.42
C MET A 123 10.30 -3.33 6.34
N TRP A 124 10.45 -2.02 6.42
CA TRP A 124 11.26 -1.18 5.52
C TRP A 124 12.20 -0.34 6.38
N GLY A 125 13.47 -0.31 6.01
CA GLY A 125 14.55 0.31 6.77
C GLY A 125 15.66 -0.68 7.06
N ASP A 126 16.75 -0.23 7.70
CA ASP A 126 17.87 -1.10 8.01
C ASP A 126 17.54 -2.04 9.18
N THR A 127 17.49 -3.32 8.90
CA THR A 127 17.23 -4.39 9.86
C THR A 127 18.43 -5.32 10.06
N ILE A 128 19.54 -5.07 9.38
CA ILE A 128 20.71 -5.97 9.34
C ILE A 128 21.97 -5.30 9.89
N PHE A 129 22.33 -4.12 9.39
CA PHE A 129 23.63 -3.51 9.67
C PHE A 129 23.57 -2.47 10.81
N GLU A 130 23.03 -1.31 10.57
CA GLU A 130 22.99 -0.20 11.53
C GLU A 130 21.63 -0.10 12.24
N ARG A 131 21.23 -1.17 12.90
CA ARG A 131 19.95 -1.25 13.59
C ARG A 131 19.90 -0.26 14.76
N LYS A 132 19.19 0.83 14.59
CA LYS A 132 18.94 1.81 15.66
C LYS A 132 17.75 1.38 16.51
N GLU A 133 17.79 1.69 17.82
CA GLU A 133 16.63 1.54 18.69
C GLU A 133 15.49 2.41 18.18
N GLN A 134 14.30 1.83 18.10
CA GLN A 134 13.07 2.51 17.70
C GLN A 134 12.24 2.79 18.94
N LEU A 135 11.62 3.97 18.99
CA LEU A 135 10.70 4.35 20.05
C LEU A 135 9.32 4.62 19.47
N LEU A 136 8.32 3.95 20.01
CA LEU A 136 6.91 4.20 19.72
C LEU A 136 6.21 4.70 20.97
N ARG A 137 5.34 5.69 20.81
CA ARG A 137 4.49 6.21 21.89
C ARG A 137 3.03 5.93 21.58
N LEU A 138 2.31 5.39 22.55
CA LEU A 138 0.89 5.14 22.48
C LEU A 138 0.14 6.32 23.09
N TYR A 139 -0.67 6.98 22.27
CA TYR A 139 -1.49 8.12 22.68
C TYR A 139 -2.97 7.75 22.72
N GLN A 140 -3.68 8.28 23.69
CA GLN A 140 -5.13 8.32 23.65
C GLN A 140 -5.60 9.43 22.70
N LEU A 141 -6.73 9.22 22.03
CA LEU A 141 -7.34 10.24 21.19
C LEU A 141 -8.25 11.16 22.04
N LYS A 142 -8.16 12.47 21.81
CA LYS A 142 -8.98 13.46 22.51
C LYS A 142 -10.40 13.53 21.98
N LYS A 143 -10.61 13.15 20.70
CA LYS A 143 -11.89 13.15 20.00
C LYS A 143 -12.02 11.85 19.21
N LEU A 144 -13.24 11.33 19.11
CA LEU A 144 -13.56 10.24 18.18
C LEU A 144 -13.23 10.69 16.74
N PRO A 145 -12.52 9.88 15.95
CA PRO A 145 -12.37 10.14 14.54
C PRO A 145 -13.72 10.08 13.82
N GLU A 146 -13.93 10.98 12.88
CA GLU A 146 -15.17 11.07 12.10
C GLU A 146 -14.90 10.65 10.66
N PHE A 147 -15.80 9.85 10.09
CA PHE A 147 -15.76 9.54 8.68
C PHE A 147 -15.95 10.80 7.84
N ASP A 148 -15.22 10.90 6.76
CA ASP A 148 -15.41 11.94 5.77
C ASP A 148 -16.61 11.58 4.86
N TYR A 149 -17.79 12.05 5.23
CA TYR A 149 -19.02 11.76 4.50
C TYR A 149 -19.08 12.45 3.14
N GLU A 150 -18.43 13.59 2.98
CA GLU A 150 -18.36 14.32 1.72
C GLU A 150 -17.54 13.57 0.67
N ARG A 151 -16.48 12.88 1.12
CA ARG A 151 -15.61 12.06 0.28
C ARG A 151 -15.92 10.57 0.33
N GLY A 152 -17.15 10.17 0.64
CA GLY A 152 -17.61 8.80 0.52
C GLY A 152 -17.62 7.97 1.81
N GLY A 153 -17.34 8.55 2.98
CA GLY A 153 -17.48 7.88 4.28
C GLY A 153 -16.32 6.93 4.60
N TYR A 154 -15.10 7.32 4.24
CA TYR A 154 -13.86 6.64 4.59
C TYR A 154 -12.98 7.50 5.49
N PHE A 155 -11.93 6.90 6.08
CA PHE A 155 -10.78 7.62 6.59
C PHE A 155 -9.67 7.64 5.54
N TYR A 156 -8.96 8.74 5.50
CA TYR A 156 -7.91 9.05 4.54
C TYR A 156 -6.55 9.18 5.25
N ASN A 157 -5.48 9.15 4.45
CA ASN A 157 -4.12 9.33 4.94
C ASN A 157 -3.89 10.65 5.69
N ASN A 158 -4.75 11.64 5.50
CA ASN A 158 -4.71 12.97 6.11
C ASN A 158 -5.93 13.27 6.99
N THR A 159 -6.67 12.26 7.44
CA THR A 159 -7.79 12.46 8.37
C THR A 159 -7.32 13.14 9.64
N PRO A 160 -7.93 14.28 10.05
CA PRO A 160 -7.47 15.02 11.20
C PRO A 160 -7.75 14.27 12.51
N ILE A 161 -6.73 14.13 13.35
CA ILE A 161 -6.85 13.58 14.71
C ILE A 161 -6.39 14.61 15.73
N LYS A 162 -6.82 14.45 16.98
CA LYS A 162 -6.28 15.18 18.12
C LYS A 162 -5.77 14.18 19.15
N LEU A 163 -4.48 14.21 19.41
CA LEU A 163 -3.85 13.43 20.46
C LEU A 163 -4.15 14.06 21.83
N ASP A 164 -4.29 13.21 22.82
CA ASP A 164 -4.38 13.60 24.22
C ASP A 164 -3.08 13.21 24.95
N SER A 165 -3.12 12.45 26.02
CA SER A 165 -1.97 12.02 26.78
C SER A 165 -1.24 10.83 26.14
N CYS A 166 0.08 10.80 26.27
CA CYS A 166 0.87 9.59 26.06
C CYS A 166 0.61 8.64 27.22
N ILE A 167 0.13 7.44 26.93
CA ILE A 167 -0.27 6.44 27.93
C ILE A 167 0.68 5.24 27.99
N GLY A 168 1.69 5.19 27.14
CA GLY A 168 2.68 4.13 27.15
C GLY A 168 3.74 4.30 26.07
N GLU A 169 4.89 3.66 26.32
CA GLU A 169 6.03 3.63 25.41
C GLU A 169 6.46 2.21 25.11
N ASN A 170 7.02 2.02 23.94
CA ASN A 170 7.63 0.77 23.51
C ASN A 170 8.97 1.06 22.82
N ARG A 171 10.05 0.46 23.33
CA ARG A 171 11.39 0.53 22.73
C ARG A 171 11.79 -0.85 22.24
N PHE A 172 12.31 -0.91 21.02
CA PHE A 172 12.76 -2.16 20.44
C PHE A 172 13.84 -1.93 19.39
N ILE A 173 14.62 -2.97 19.12
CA ILE A 173 15.58 -3.00 18.01
C ILE A 173 14.96 -3.85 16.90
N PRO A 174 14.79 -3.31 15.66
CA PRO A 174 14.24 -4.05 14.56
C PRO A 174 15.17 -5.20 14.15
N THR A 175 14.57 -6.31 13.73
CA THR A 175 15.28 -7.47 13.22
C THR A 175 14.61 -7.98 11.95
N VAL A 176 15.31 -8.77 11.16
CA VAL A 176 14.77 -9.37 9.90
C VAL A 176 13.50 -10.18 10.18
N THR A 177 13.37 -10.75 11.38
CA THR A 177 12.21 -11.55 11.80
C THR A 177 11.11 -10.73 12.46
N GLY A 178 11.30 -9.42 12.64
CA GLY A 178 10.30 -8.52 13.19
C GLY A 178 10.80 -7.68 14.37
N ILE A 179 9.95 -7.48 15.37
CA ILE A 179 10.21 -6.69 16.55
C ILE A 179 10.37 -7.61 17.78
N ASN A 180 11.37 -7.34 18.60
CA ASN A 180 11.70 -8.16 19.79
C ASN A 180 10.83 -7.81 21.01
N ASN A 181 10.15 -6.68 21.01
CA ASN A 181 9.22 -6.26 22.06
C ASN A 181 7.89 -5.85 21.43
N SER A 182 6.84 -6.59 21.71
CA SER A 182 5.52 -6.46 21.07
C SER A 182 4.43 -5.88 21.99
N TYR A 183 4.81 -5.17 23.06
CA TYR A 183 3.85 -4.54 23.96
C TYR A 183 4.35 -3.21 24.51
N PHE A 184 3.39 -2.33 24.83
CA PHE A 184 3.57 -1.09 25.58
C PHE A 184 3.15 -1.34 27.03
N ARG A 185 3.92 -0.88 27.98
CA ARG A 185 3.45 -0.78 29.37
C ARG A 185 2.60 0.47 29.48
N ILE A 186 1.38 0.30 29.97
CA ILE A 186 0.42 1.42 30.13
C ILE A 186 0.69 2.13 31.45
N ASP A 187 0.50 3.46 31.43
CA ASP A 187 0.57 4.30 32.63
C ASP A 187 -0.31 3.76 33.75
N ASP A 188 0.28 3.61 34.92
CA ASP A 188 -0.38 2.98 36.06
C ASP A 188 -1.62 3.75 36.53
N THR A 189 -1.65 5.08 36.39
CA THR A 189 -2.80 5.92 36.75
C THR A 189 -4.02 5.62 35.90
N LEU A 190 -3.83 5.62 34.56
CA LEU A 190 -4.90 5.28 33.61
C LEU A 190 -5.32 3.82 33.76
N ALA A 191 -4.35 2.93 33.95
CA ALA A 191 -4.60 1.51 34.11
C ALA A 191 -5.47 1.23 35.34
N HIS A 192 -5.16 1.85 36.49
CA HIS A 192 -5.95 1.75 37.70
C HIS A 192 -7.34 2.38 37.53
N ASP A 193 -7.45 3.57 36.97
CA ASP A 193 -8.75 4.23 36.76
C ASP A 193 -9.69 3.33 35.93
N LEU A 194 -9.24 2.83 34.78
CA LEU A 194 -10.00 1.91 33.94
C LEU A 194 -10.40 0.62 34.67
N PHE A 195 -9.42 0.01 35.39
CA PHE A 195 -9.65 -1.24 36.12
C PHE A 195 -10.67 -1.07 37.24
N GLU A 196 -10.57 -0.01 38.04
CA GLU A 196 -11.49 0.28 39.14
C GLU A 196 -12.91 0.59 38.64
N ARG A 197 -13.05 1.36 37.55
CA ARG A 197 -14.34 1.61 36.92
C ARG A 197 -15.03 0.32 36.49
N ILE A 198 -14.30 -0.61 35.93
CA ILE A 198 -14.81 -1.95 35.54
C ILE A 198 -15.14 -2.78 36.79
N ARG A 199 -14.27 -2.80 37.81
CA ARG A 199 -14.42 -3.58 39.04
C ARG A 199 -15.63 -3.16 39.85
N TYR A 200 -15.84 -1.86 40.04
CA TYR A 200 -16.96 -1.32 40.79
C TYR A 200 -18.24 -1.14 39.99
N LYS A 201 -18.26 -1.61 38.75
CA LYS A 201 -19.44 -1.51 37.88
C LYS A 201 -19.95 -0.07 37.75
N GLN A 202 -19.07 0.89 37.61
CA GLN A 202 -19.42 2.26 37.24
C GLN A 202 -19.89 2.26 35.78
N THR A 203 -21.00 1.55 35.58
CA THR A 203 -21.51 1.14 34.29
C THR A 203 -22.06 2.31 33.50
N ASP A 204 -22.57 3.33 34.20
CA ASP A 204 -23.20 4.48 33.57
C ASP A 204 -22.21 5.36 32.80
N ASP A 205 -20.93 5.31 33.19
CA ASP A 205 -19.86 6.08 32.53
C ASP A 205 -19.21 5.34 31.34
N ILE A 206 -19.05 4.00 31.46
CA ILE A 206 -18.26 3.22 30.50
C ILE A 206 -19.08 2.10 29.87
N TYR A 207 -20.11 1.64 30.56
CA TYR A 207 -20.88 0.44 30.21
C TYR A 207 -22.38 0.63 30.48
N GLU A 208 -23.21 0.33 29.49
CA GLU A 208 -24.62 0.12 29.68
C GLU A 208 -24.93 -1.37 29.75
N GLU A 209 -25.56 -1.82 30.81
CA GLU A 209 -26.08 -3.17 30.94
C GLU A 209 -27.36 -3.26 30.09
N SER A 210 -27.21 -3.19 28.75
CA SER A 210 -28.33 -3.39 27.86
C SER A 210 -28.30 -4.80 27.29
N ASN A 211 -29.49 -5.35 27.02
CA ASN A 211 -29.64 -6.67 26.40
C ASN A 211 -29.12 -6.74 24.95
N SER A 212 -28.61 -5.64 24.40
CA SER A 212 -27.95 -5.60 23.10
C SER A 212 -26.47 -5.28 23.26
N SER A 213 -25.63 -6.18 22.74
CA SER A 213 -24.16 -6.00 22.73
C SER A 213 -23.67 -4.75 22.02
N GLU A 214 -24.52 -4.08 21.26
CA GLU A 214 -24.22 -2.93 20.42
C GLU A 214 -24.18 -1.61 21.23
N TYR A 215 -24.99 -1.46 22.27
CA TYR A 215 -25.06 -0.25 23.09
C TYR A 215 -23.89 -0.11 24.08
N SER A 216 -23.38 -1.21 24.60
CA SER A 216 -22.28 -1.18 25.58
C SER A 216 -20.95 -0.70 24.98
N PHE A 217 -20.75 -0.87 23.68
CA PHE A 217 -19.52 -0.44 22.99
C PHE A 217 -19.48 1.07 22.78
N LEU A 218 -20.59 1.71 22.51
CA LEU A 218 -20.64 3.14 22.20
C LEU A 218 -20.25 3.99 23.41
N LYS A 219 -20.74 3.67 24.61
CA LYS A 219 -20.36 4.38 25.84
C LYS A 219 -18.88 4.23 26.18
N PHE A 220 -18.32 3.02 26.02
CA PHE A 220 -16.89 2.83 26.21
C PHE A 220 -16.08 3.65 25.19
N LEU A 221 -16.50 3.71 23.94
CA LEU A 221 -15.84 4.50 22.90
C LEU A 221 -15.99 6.00 23.11
N GLU A 222 -17.11 6.45 23.65
CA GLU A 222 -17.29 7.86 24.06
C GLU A 222 -16.33 8.26 25.19
N TYR A 223 -16.03 7.34 26.11
CA TYR A 223 -15.04 7.53 27.17
C TYR A 223 -13.62 7.38 26.63
N PHE A 224 -13.29 6.25 26.00
CA PHE A 224 -11.93 5.90 25.61
C PHE A 224 -11.55 6.35 24.19
N LYS A 225 -12.46 6.79 23.37
CA LYS A 225 -12.36 7.42 22.03
C LYS A 225 -11.48 6.71 20.99
N GLY A 226 -10.36 6.14 21.38
CA GLY A 226 -9.42 5.43 20.51
C GLY A 226 -7.96 5.71 20.86
N LEU A 227 -7.09 5.11 20.09
CA LEU A 227 -5.63 5.11 20.26
C LEU A 227 -4.92 5.46 18.96
N ALA A 228 -3.73 6.07 19.10
CA ALA A 228 -2.79 6.25 18.00
C ALA A 228 -1.39 5.80 18.46
N ILE A 229 -0.65 5.12 17.59
CA ILE A 229 0.77 4.83 17.82
C ILE A 229 1.61 5.81 17.01
N VAL A 230 2.34 6.67 17.72
CA VAL A 230 3.16 7.72 17.11
C VAL A 230 4.64 7.33 17.22
N PRO A 231 5.35 7.22 16.09
CA PRO A 231 6.80 6.99 16.12
C PRO A 231 7.54 8.25 16.58
N ASP A 232 8.68 8.03 17.22
CA ASP A 232 9.64 9.10 17.53
C ASP A 232 10.26 9.68 16.25
N GLU A 233 10.77 10.91 16.35
CA GLU A 233 11.39 11.59 15.21
C GLU A 233 12.71 10.93 14.77
N ASP A 234 13.39 10.23 15.66
CA ASP A 234 14.65 9.53 15.39
C ASP A 234 14.46 8.10 14.86
N ASN A 235 13.22 7.66 14.68
CA ASN A 235 12.96 6.34 14.12
C ASN A 235 13.39 6.24 12.65
N THR A 236 13.87 5.06 12.25
CA THR A 236 14.44 4.82 10.91
C THR A 236 13.75 3.69 10.15
N CYS A 237 12.75 3.04 10.77
CA CYS A 237 12.05 1.90 10.17
C CYS A 237 10.54 2.09 10.16
N LEU A 238 9.93 1.67 9.06
CA LEU A 238 8.50 1.41 8.95
C LEU A 238 8.26 -0.09 9.08
N PHE A 239 7.17 -0.49 9.71
CA PHE A 239 6.77 -1.89 9.75
C PHE A 239 5.25 -2.06 9.83
N SER A 240 4.77 -3.22 9.41
CA SER A 240 3.37 -3.55 9.45
C SER A 240 3.00 -4.30 10.73
N ILE A 241 1.84 -3.95 11.31
CA ILE A 241 1.23 -4.65 12.43
C ILE A 241 -0.11 -5.26 12.01
N LYS A 242 -0.48 -6.39 12.60
CA LYS A 242 -1.75 -7.08 12.28
C LYS A 242 -2.92 -6.31 12.85
N ALA A 243 -3.85 -5.90 11.99
CA ALA A 243 -5.09 -5.23 12.37
C ALA A 243 -6.20 -6.25 12.67
N ARG A 244 -6.02 -7.05 13.73
CA ARG A 244 -6.93 -8.13 14.13
C ARG A 244 -7.14 -8.13 15.64
N SER A 245 -8.31 -8.58 16.07
CA SER A 245 -8.70 -8.64 17.49
C SER A 245 -7.81 -9.53 18.37
N ASP A 246 -7.19 -10.55 17.79
CA ASP A 246 -6.25 -11.43 18.48
C ASP A 246 -4.81 -10.89 18.54
N SER A 247 -4.53 -9.82 17.82
CA SER A 247 -3.19 -9.31 17.57
C SER A 247 -2.97 -7.88 18.02
N LEU A 248 -4.03 -7.12 18.24
CA LEU A 248 -4.01 -5.73 18.68
C LEU A 248 -5.02 -5.58 19.83
N TYR A 249 -4.55 -5.53 21.06
CA TYR A 249 -5.41 -5.53 22.25
C TYR A 249 -4.72 -4.92 23.48
N LEU A 250 -5.54 -4.31 24.36
CA LEU A 250 -5.18 -3.94 25.71
C LEU A 250 -5.41 -5.13 26.64
N GLN A 251 -4.48 -5.46 27.54
CA GLN A 251 -4.58 -6.56 28.47
C GLN A 251 -4.32 -6.08 29.89
N PHE A 252 -5.28 -6.32 30.78
CA PHE A 252 -5.14 -6.20 32.22
C PHE A 252 -4.72 -7.55 32.79
N ASN A 253 -3.61 -7.59 33.53
CA ASN A 253 -3.18 -8.72 34.32
C ASN A 253 -3.51 -8.41 35.78
N TYR A 254 -4.27 -9.27 36.43
CA TYR A 254 -4.76 -9.07 37.79
C TYR A 254 -4.86 -10.39 38.55
N ARG A 255 -4.96 -10.33 39.88
CA ARG A 255 -5.11 -11.50 40.74
C ARG A 255 -6.43 -11.45 41.49
N VAL A 256 -7.00 -12.64 41.69
CA VAL A 256 -8.13 -12.89 42.59
C VAL A 256 -7.76 -14.07 43.46
N ASN A 257 -7.64 -13.86 44.78
CA ASN A 257 -7.16 -14.89 45.72
C ASN A 257 -5.90 -15.60 45.19
N ASP A 258 -4.85 -14.87 44.84
CA ASP A 258 -3.56 -15.32 44.28
C ASP A 258 -3.65 -16.03 42.90
N THR A 259 -4.83 -16.17 42.34
CA THR A 259 -5.00 -16.70 40.97
C THR A 259 -4.85 -15.60 39.94
N ILE A 260 -3.87 -15.76 39.03
CA ILE A 260 -3.62 -14.84 37.93
C ILE A 260 -4.76 -14.92 36.95
N ARG A 261 -5.31 -13.78 36.57
CA ARG A 261 -6.37 -13.58 35.58
C ARG A 261 -5.94 -12.57 34.53
N LYS A 262 -6.53 -12.67 33.34
CA LYS A 262 -6.31 -11.74 32.24
C LYS A 262 -7.66 -11.28 31.68
N LEU A 263 -7.77 -9.96 31.49
CA LEU A 263 -8.90 -9.34 30.79
C LEU A 263 -8.35 -8.63 29.57
N ARG A 264 -8.94 -8.87 28.39
CA ARG A 264 -8.51 -8.26 27.15
C ARG A 264 -9.59 -7.38 26.55
N PHE A 265 -9.16 -6.23 26.05
CA PHE A 265 -9.94 -5.34 25.23
C PHE A 265 -9.34 -5.39 23.82
N PRO A 266 -9.91 -6.21 22.94
CA PRO A 266 -9.42 -6.37 21.58
C PRO A 266 -9.74 -5.16 20.73
N LEU A 267 -9.12 -5.13 19.56
CA LEU A 267 -9.45 -4.21 18.49
C LEU A 267 -10.96 -4.20 18.24
N ALA A 268 -11.53 -3.01 18.24
CA ALA A 268 -12.95 -2.76 18.02
C ALA A 268 -13.36 -2.97 16.55
N GLN A 269 -14.38 -2.27 16.11
CA GLN A 269 -14.89 -2.34 14.76
C GLN A 269 -13.80 -2.14 13.70
N LEU A 270 -13.74 -3.03 12.72
CA LEU A 270 -12.71 -3.04 11.68
C LEU A 270 -12.71 -1.79 10.78
N ASN A 271 -13.86 -1.13 10.66
CA ASN A 271 -14.02 0.09 9.86
C ASN A 271 -13.47 1.37 10.53
N MET A 272 -13.20 1.34 11.84
CA MET A 272 -12.65 2.48 12.60
C MET A 272 -11.12 2.44 12.69
N GLN A 273 -10.46 1.68 11.84
CA GLN A 273 -9.00 1.54 11.79
C GLN A 273 -8.48 2.18 10.52
N PHE A 274 -7.46 3.00 10.65
CA PHE A 274 -6.86 3.69 9.52
C PHE A 274 -5.43 4.10 9.81
N ASN A 275 -4.71 4.51 8.78
CA ASN A 275 -3.38 5.10 8.90
C ASN A 275 -3.39 6.56 8.48
N LEU A 276 -2.65 7.36 9.21
CA LEU A 276 -2.18 8.66 8.75
C LEU A 276 -0.78 8.50 8.18
N PHE A 277 -0.49 9.22 7.10
CA PHE A 277 0.83 9.28 6.50
C PHE A 277 1.26 10.72 6.32
N GLU A 278 2.39 11.05 6.91
CA GLU A 278 3.05 12.35 6.78
C GLU A 278 4.33 12.16 5.96
N THR A 279 4.53 12.95 4.92
CA THR A 279 5.73 12.89 4.08
C THR A 279 6.40 14.25 4.07
N ASP A 280 7.60 14.32 4.66
CA ASP A 280 8.48 15.49 4.53
C ASP A 280 9.28 15.38 3.22
N ARG A 281 9.00 16.28 2.29
CA ARG A 281 9.57 16.34 0.95
C ARG A 281 10.70 17.36 0.83
N LYS A 282 11.01 18.05 1.92
CA LYS A 282 12.02 19.11 1.93
C LYS A 282 13.37 18.62 1.41
N GLY A 283 13.94 19.36 0.49
CA GLY A 283 15.22 19.02 -0.13
C GLY A 283 15.15 17.89 -1.17
N THR A 284 13.98 17.36 -1.49
CA THR A 284 13.80 16.40 -2.57
C THR A 284 13.39 17.10 -3.87
N PRO A 285 13.55 16.45 -5.04
CA PRO A 285 13.03 16.98 -6.32
C PRO A 285 11.51 17.20 -6.32
N TYR A 286 10.80 16.59 -5.37
CA TYR A 286 9.33 16.58 -5.26
C TYR A 286 8.78 17.57 -4.22
N GLU A 287 9.61 18.46 -3.69
CA GLU A 287 9.21 19.47 -2.70
C GLU A 287 8.03 20.34 -3.20
N SER A 288 7.98 20.59 -4.52
CA SER A 288 6.92 21.40 -5.15
C SER A 288 5.58 20.67 -5.35
N LEU A 289 5.46 19.39 -4.97
CA LEU A 289 4.19 18.65 -5.05
C LEU A 289 3.32 18.95 -3.80
N GLU A 290 2.76 20.15 -3.75
CA GLU A 290 1.93 20.59 -2.60
C GLU A 290 0.55 19.95 -2.62
N ASP A 291 -0.07 19.81 -3.80
CA ASP A 291 -1.42 19.27 -3.99
C ASP A 291 -1.51 18.35 -5.23
N ASP A 292 -2.72 17.85 -5.53
CA ASP A 292 -3.01 16.95 -6.64
C ASP A 292 -2.91 17.63 -8.02
N THR A 293 -2.91 18.96 -8.10
CA THR A 293 -2.75 19.71 -9.36
C THR A 293 -1.30 19.86 -9.79
N CYS A 294 -0.37 19.73 -8.84
CA CYS A 294 1.07 19.88 -9.07
C CYS A 294 1.66 18.67 -9.79
N THR A 295 2.64 18.93 -10.64
CA THR A 295 3.40 17.89 -11.37
C THR A 295 4.89 18.22 -11.38
N VAL A 296 5.72 17.17 -11.26
CA VAL A 296 7.16 17.28 -11.46
C VAL A 296 7.55 16.39 -12.64
N SER A 297 7.99 17.02 -13.74
CA SER A 297 8.36 16.29 -14.95
C SER A 297 9.63 15.47 -14.76
N LEU A 298 9.75 14.37 -15.51
CA LEU A 298 10.95 13.54 -15.57
C LEU A 298 12.21 14.38 -15.86
N ASN A 299 12.12 15.31 -16.81
CA ASN A 299 13.26 16.15 -17.19
C ASN A 299 13.72 17.10 -16.06
N LYS A 300 12.80 17.53 -15.17
CA LYS A 300 13.13 18.41 -14.04
C LYS A 300 13.77 17.65 -12.88
N ALA A 301 13.29 16.46 -12.59
CA ALA A 301 13.74 15.66 -11.45
C ALA A 301 14.75 14.56 -11.85
N GLU A 302 15.05 14.41 -13.16
CA GLU A 302 15.87 13.34 -13.75
C GLU A 302 15.27 11.92 -13.53
N GLN A 303 14.12 11.86 -12.86
CA GLN A 303 13.39 10.65 -12.56
C GLN A 303 11.91 10.94 -12.29
N ALA A 304 11.06 9.93 -12.48
CA ALA A 304 9.68 9.94 -12.02
C ALA A 304 9.45 8.74 -11.09
N ILE A 305 8.71 8.95 -10.01
CA ILE A 305 8.52 7.90 -8.98
C ILE A 305 7.05 7.61 -8.73
N THR A 306 6.76 6.35 -8.43
CA THR A 306 5.57 5.96 -7.66
C THR A 306 6.03 5.27 -6.39
N GLN A 307 5.42 5.62 -5.27
CA GLN A 307 5.82 5.11 -3.96
C GLN A 307 4.60 4.96 -3.06
N GLY A 308 4.51 3.82 -2.42
CA GLY A 308 3.46 3.58 -1.43
C GLY A 308 3.55 4.51 -0.23
N LEU A 309 2.46 4.70 0.48
CA LEU A 309 2.25 5.55 1.65
C LEU A 309 2.35 7.07 1.39
N THR A 310 2.95 7.50 0.28
CA THR A 310 3.20 8.93 -0.03
C THR A 310 2.16 9.56 -0.93
N GLY A 311 1.39 8.74 -1.65
CA GLY A 311 0.47 9.21 -2.69
C GLY A 311 1.13 9.50 -4.04
N TYR A 312 2.43 9.25 -4.21
CA TYR A 312 3.12 9.48 -5.48
C TYR A 312 2.74 8.45 -6.53
N MET A 313 2.47 8.94 -7.73
CA MET A 313 2.19 8.15 -8.92
C MET A 313 2.97 8.69 -10.13
N VAL A 314 3.37 7.79 -11.02
CA VAL A 314 3.96 8.19 -12.31
C VAL A 314 2.81 8.46 -13.27
N LYS A 315 2.71 9.70 -13.74
CA LYS A 315 1.76 10.12 -14.78
C LYS A 315 2.40 10.01 -16.16
N LEU A 316 1.75 9.31 -17.06
CA LEU A 316 2.14 9.19 -18.45
C LEU A 316 1.03 9.75 -19.34
N ARG A 317 1.42 10.48 -20.38
CA ARG A 317 0.52 10.78 -21.50
C ARG A 317 0.86 9.85 -22.65
N LEU A 318 -0.04 8.94 -22.94
CA LEU A 318 0.12 7.94 -24.00
C LEU A 318 0.17 8.60 -25.39
N PRO A 319 0.95 8.05 -26.34
CA PRO A 319 0.95 8.53 -27.70
C PRO A 319 -0.41 8.30 -28.39
N VAL A 320 -0.72 9.12 -29.35
CA VAL A 320 -1.87 8.92 -30.22
C VAL A 320 -1.59 7.72 -31.13
N VAL A 321 -2.64 6.98 -31.49
CA VAL A 321 -2.50 5.90 -32.48
C VAL A 321 -1.94 6.47 -33.78
N PRO A 322 -0.80 5.97 -34.28
CA PRO A 322 -0.26 6.41 -35.55
C PRO A 322 -1.32 6.15 -36.66
N LYS A 323 -1.50 7.12 -37.55
CA LYS A 323 -2.29 6.90 -38.78
C LYS A 323 -1.53 5.88 -39.62
N SER A 324 -1.92 4.63 -39.52
CA SER A 324 -1.37 3.60 -40.38
C SER A 324 -1.93 3.71 -41.79
N GLN A 325 -1.26 3.07 -42.73
CA GLN A 325 -1.78 2.93 -44.07
C GLN A 325 -3.16 2.25 -44.08
N VAL A 326 -3.96 2.52 -45.05
CA VAL A 326 -5.41 2.26 -45.13
C VAL A 326 -5.86 0.80 -44.84
N TYR A 327 -4.95 -0.15 -44.70
CA TYR A 327 -5.21 -1.58 -44.50
C TYR A 327 -4.35 -2.23 -43.41
N SER A 328 -4.15 -1.54 -42.27
CA SER A 328 -3.41 -2.12 -41.18
C SER A 328 -4.27 -2.25 -39.92
N THR A 329 -4.07 -3.33 -39.19
CA THR A 329 -4.75 -3.60 -37.90
C THR A 329 -3.71 -3.76 -36.80
N ILE A 330 -3.95 -3.12 -35.63
CA ILE A 330 -3.14 -3.33 -34.44
C ILE A 330 -3.40 -4.74 -33.92
N ILE A 331 -2.41 -5.61 -34.00
CA ILE A 331 -2.48 -6.98 -33.49
C ILE A 331 -1.94 -7.04 -32.04
N LYS A 332 -1.02 -6.13 -31.69
CA LYS A 332 -0.45 -6.04 -30.35
C LYS A 332 0.02 -4.60 -30.08
N ALA A 333 -0.17 -4.13 -28.86
CA ALA A 333 0.43 -2.90 -28.37
C ALA A 333 0.92 -3.12 -26.94
N GLN A 334 2.17 -2.74 -26.64
CA GLN A 334 2.78 -2.90 -25.34
C GLN A 334 3.39 -1.58 -24.89
N LEU A 335 3.05 -1.15 -23.67
CA LEU A 335 3.76 -0.07 -23.00
C LEU A 335 4.93 -0.70 -22.22
N GLU A 336 6.14 -0.28 -22.53
CA GLU A 336 7.39 -0.71 -21.91
C GLU A 336 7.93 0.42 -21.03
N VAL A 337 8.13 0.13 -19.75
CA VAL A 337 8.61 1.11 -18.76
C VAL A 337 9.88 0.57 -18.13
N ASN A 338 11.02 1.12 -18.53
CA ASN A 338 12.32 0.82 -17.93
C ASN A 338 12.36 1.37 -16.51
N VAL A 339 12.96 0.60 -15.60
CA VAL A 339 12.95 0.93 -14.18
C VAL A 339 14.33 0.76 -13.55
N GLN A 340 14.64 1.66 -12.63
CA GLN A 340 15.85 1.56 -11.84
C GLN A 340 15.67 0.54 -10.73
N TYR A 341 16.65 -0.34 -10.54
CA TYR A 341 16.70 -1.27 -9.41
C TYR A 341 17.10 -0.53 -8.13
N ILE A 342 16.38 -0.79 -7.04
CA ILE A 342 16.64 -0.22 -5.72
C ILE A 342 17.15 -1.35 -4.82
N GLU A 343 18.45 -1.35 -4.56
CA GLU A 343 19.13 -2.44 -3.83
C GLU A 343 18.73 -2.52 -2.35
N LYS A 344 18.41 -1.40 -1.73
CA LYS A 344 18.15 -1.30 -0.29
C LYS A 344 16.71 -1.66 0.14
N LEU A 345 15.78 -1.84 -0.79
CA LEU A 345 14.42 -2.28 -0.44
C LEU A 345 14.38 -3.80 -0.24
N PRO A 346 13.77 -4.31 0.86
CA PRO A 346 13.79 -5.76 1.14
C PRO A 346 13.11 -6.62 0.07
N LEU A 347 12.33 -6.03 -0.83
CA LEU A 347 11.55 -6.74 -1.86
C LEU A 347 12.03 -6.50 -3.29
N GLY A 348 13.04 -5.64 -3.51
CA GLY A 348 13.48 -5.28 -4.86
C GLY A 348 12.36 -4.57 -5.65
N PHE A 349 11.94 -5.15 -6.76
CA PHE A 349 10.84 -4.61 -7.57
C PHE A 349 9.46 -4.95 -7.00
N PRO A 350 8.46 -4.07 -7.13
CA PRO A 350 7.07 -4.40 -6.88
C PRO A 350 6.63 -5.63 -7.72
N PRO A 351 5.72 -6.48 -7.23
CA PRO A 351 5.29 -7.69 -7.96
C PRO A 351 4.55 -7.37 -9.27
N TYR A 352 3.90 -6.23 -9.35
CA TYR A 352 3.26 -5.66 -10.54
C TYR A 352 3.06 -4.16 -10.33
N ILE A 353 2.73 -3.45 -11.40
CA ILE A 353 2.33 -2.03 -11.35
C ILE A 353 0.89 -1.92 -11.81
N ALA A 354 0.08 -1.24 -11.00
CA ALA A 354 -1.31 -0.93 -11.30
C ALA A 354 -1.42 0.27 -12.24
N VAL A 355 -2.41 0.25 -13.16
CA VAL A 355 -2.69 1.35 -14.09
C VAL A 355 -4.07 1.93 -13.82
N TYR A 356 -4.13 3.24 -13.69
CA TYR A 356 -5.37 3.99 -13.55
C TYR A 356 -5.49 5.00 -14.69
N THR A 357 -6.71 5.34 -15.07
CA THR A 357 -7.01 6.47 -15.93
C THR A 357 -7.13 7.73 -15.09
N SER A 358 -6.71 8.88 -15.61
CA SER A 358 -6.78 10.14 -14.90
C SER A 358 -7.32 11.27 -15.77
N ASP A 359 -7.85 12.29 -15.12
CA ASP A 359 -8.19 13.56 -15.73
C ASP A 359 -6.99 14.55 -15.72
N ASP A 360 -7.20 15.75 -16.25
CA ASP A 360 -6.16 16.79 -16.31
C ASP A 360 -5.75 17.31 -14.91
N LEU A 361 -6.58 17.11 -13.90
CA LEU A 361 -6.32 17.48 -12.51
C LEU A 361 -5.66 16.32 -11.71
N ASN A 362 -5.13 15.31 -12.37
CA ASN A 362 -4.50 14.11 -11.79
C ASN A 362 -5.42 13.23 -10.93
N ARG A 363 -6.74 13.44 -10.98
CA ARG A 363 -7.69 12.61 -10.24
C ARG A 363 -7.89 11.28 -10.94
N ILE A 364 -7.92 10.22 -10.16
CA ILE A 364 -8.22 8.87 -10.66
C ILE A 364 -9.68 8.83 -11.14
N THR A 365 -9.88 8.54 -12.41
CA THR A 365 -11.21 8.39 -13.03
C THR A 365 -11.66 6.93 -13.12
N GLY A 366 -10.73 5.99 -13.02
CA GLY A 366 -11.02 4.55 -13.04
C GLY A 366 -9.75 3.71 -13.08
N ARG A 367 -9.94 2.40 -13.05
CA ARG A 367 -8.88 1.42 -13.31
C ARG A 367 -8.84 1.12 -14.79
N LEU A 368 -7.65 1.12 -15.39
CA LEU A 368 -7.55 0.65 -16.76
C LEU A 368 -7.83 -0.86 -16.81
N ALA A 369 -8.81 -1.26 -17.60
CA ALA A 369 -9.24 -2.65 -17.73
C ALA A 369 -9.32 -3.05 -19.21
N ASN A 370 -9.21 -4.35 -19.45
CA ASN A 370 -9.46 -4.96 -20.75
C ASN A 370 -10.97 -5.12 -21.03
N ASN A 371 -11.34 -5.72 -22.16
CA ASN A 371 -12.74 -5.91 -22.57
C ASN A 371 -13.51 -6.90 -21.67
N THR A 372 -12.84 -7.66 -20.85
CA THR A 372 -13.44 -8.58 -19.87
C THR A 372 -13.42 -8.02 -18.44
N ASP A 373 -13.26 -6.70 -18.30
CA ASP A 373 -13.16 -5.95 -17.04
C ASP A 373 -12.00 -6.40 -16.12
N ASN A 374 -11.04 -7.17 -16.66
CA ASN A 374 -9.83 -7.48 -15.92
C ASN A 374 -8.86 -6.29 -15.91
N PRO A 375 -8.30 -5.93 -14.75
CA PRO A 375 -7.39 -4.80 -14.65
C PRO A 375 -6.10 -5.04 -15.43
N VAL A 376 -5.68 -4.04 -16.20
CA VAL A 376 -4.37 -4.03 -16.84
C VAL A 376 -3.32 -3.78 -15.76
N ASN A 377 -2.33 -4.66 -15.70
CA ASN A 377 -1.19 -4.54 -14.80
C ASN A 377 0.12 -4.64 -15.59
N GLY A 378 1.13 -3.89 -15.15
CA GLY A 378 2.49 -4.07 -15.63
C GLY A 378 3.11 -5.31 -15.04
N LEU A 379 3.60 -6.20 -15.87
CA LEU A 379 4.30 -7.42 -15.47
C LEU A 379 5.81 -7.18 -15.56
N LEU A 380 6.52 -7.54 -14.49
CA LEU A 380 7.95 -7.37 -14.41
C LEU A 380 8.68 -8.35 -15.33
N GLN A 381 9.56 -7.82 -16.17
CA GLN A 381 10.56 -8.57 -16.92
C GLN A 381 11.95 -8.26 -16.35
N ILE A 382 12.49 -9.20 -15.60
CA ILE A 382 13.78 -9.04 -14.92
C ILE A 382 14.90 -9.33 -15.91
N ASN A 383 15.83 -8.37 -16.05
CA ASN A 383 17.11 -8.63 -16.69
C ASN A 383 18.08 -9.16 -15.64
N GLN A 384 18.32 -10.47 -15.67
CA GLN A 384 19.18 -11.15 -14.68
C GLN A 384 20.65 -10.71 -14.75
N THR A 385 21.12 -10.24 -15.91
CA THR A 385 22.51 -9.80 -16.09
C THR A 385 22.72 -8.37 -15.60
N ASN A 386 21.70 -7.52 -15.77
CA ASN A 386 21.72 -6.12 -15.33
C ASN A 386 20.34 -5.70 -14.83
N PRO A 387 20.09 -5.77 -13.51
CA PRO A 387 18.78 -5.43 -12.94
C PRO A 387 18.28 -4.04 -13.32
N ASN A 388 19.18 -3.06 -13.57
CA ASN A 388 18.82 -1.71 -14.03
C ASN A 388 18.30 -1.65 -15.48
N LYS A 389 18.32 -2.77 -16.20
CA LYS A 389 17.66 -2.94 -17.52
C LYS A 389 16.39 -3.77 -17.43
N SER A 390 15.86 -3.94 -16.24
CA SER A 390 14.55 -4.56 -16.04
C SER A 390 13.44 -3.59 -16.42
N MET A 391 12.30 -4.10 -16.83
CA MET A 391 11.18 -3.28 -17.27
C MET A 391 9.85 -3.87 -16.79
N PHE A 392 8.85 -3.01 -16.68
CA PHE A 392 7.46 -3.44 -16.61
C PHE A 392 6.81 -3.32 -17.97
N VAL A 393 6.13 -4.38 -18.40
CA VAL A 393 5.42 -4.46 -19.68
C VAL A 393 3.92 -4.55 -19.42
N PHE A 394 3.18 -3.66 -20.06
CA PHE A 394 1.71 -3.56 -19.97
C PHE A 394 1.09 -3.92 -21.32
N ASP A 395 0.11 -4.81 -21.33
CA ASP A 395 -0.66 -5.09 -22.52
C ASP A 395 -1.70 -3.98 -22.75
N MET A 396 -1.44 -3.18 -23.78
CA MET A 396 -2.28 -2.04 -24.18
C MET A 396 -3.07 -2.32 -25.46
N THR A 397 -3.08 -3.58 -25.94
CA THR A 397 -3.64 -3.97 -27.24
C THR A 397 -5.10 -3.54 -27.37
N GLU A 398 -5.95 -3.98 -26.46
CA GLU A 398 -7.38 -3.67 -26.52
C GLU A 398 -7.69 -2.17 -26.31
N TYR A 399 -6.88 -1.50 -25.50
CA TYR A 399 -6.96 -0.05 -25.32
C TYR A 399 -6.76 0.67 -26.67
N TYR A 400 -5.69 0.35 -27.39
CA TYR A 400 -5.38 0.98 -28.67
C TYR A 400 -6.30 0.54 -29.82
N GLN A 401 -6.79 -0.70 -29.79
CA GLN A 401 -7.82 -1.15 -30.72
C GLN A 401 -9.12 -0.35 -30.56
N ARG A 402 -9.55 -0.08 -29.33
CA ARG A 402 -10.72 0.79 -29.06
C ARG A 402 -10.52 2.24 -29.50
N LEU A 403 -9.29 2.77 -29.31
CA LEU A 403 -8.95 4.13 -29.79
C LEU A 403 -8.97 4.20 -31.32
N SER A 404 -8.42 3.21 -32.03
CA SER A 404 -8.39 3.18 -33.49
C SER A 404 -9.79 3.10 -34.09
N ALA A 405 -10.74 2.46 -33.41
CA ALA A 405 -12.15 2.40 -33.83
C ALA A 405 -12.90 3.73 -33.65
N ASN A 406 -12.34 4.70 -32.88
CA ASN A 406 -12.93 6.01 -32.63
C ASN A 406 -11.97 7.14 -33.04
N PRO A 407 -11.87 7.45 -34.36
CA PRO A 407 -10.88 8.41 -34.89
C PRO A 407 -11.10 9.87 -34.44
N SER A 408 -12.22 10.18 -33.78
CA SER A 408 -12.48 11.51 -33.22
C SER A 408 -11.71 11.77 -31.90
N LYS A 409 -11.15 10.74 -31.25
CA LYS A 409 -10.30 10.88 -30.07
C LYS A 409 -8.84 11.05 -30.49
N THR A 410 -8.46 12.30 -30.74
CA THR A 410 -7.11 12.66 -31.24
C THR A 410 -6.08 12.88 -30.11
N GLU A 411 -6.50 12.92 -28.88
CA GLU A 411 -5.58 13.15 -27.75
C GLU A 411 -5.25 11.84 -27.05
N GLY A 412 -3.97 11.66 -26.76
CA GLY A 412 -3.49 10.54 -25.94
C GLY A 412 -4.03 10.64 -24.52
N GLN A 413 -4.58 9.54 -24.03
CA GLN A 413 -5.13 9.45 -22.67
C GLN A 413 -4.01 9.56 -21.63
N GLN A 414 -4.32 10.21 -20.52
CA GLN A 414 -3.44 10.23 -19.35
C GLN A 414 -3.70 9.00 -18.48
N ILE A 415 -2.62 8.36 -18.06
CA ILE A 415 -2.65 7.24 -17.14
C ILE A 415 -1.75 7.50 -15.96
N LEU A 416 -2.06 6.88 -14.83
CA LEU A 416 -1.27 6.89 -13.60
C LEU A 416 -0.79 5.47 -13.33
N LEU A 417 0.52 5.33 -13.10
CA LEU A 417 1.14 4.10 -12.64
C LEU A 417 1.31 4.15 -11.13
N SER A 418 0.88 3.11 -10.44
CA SER A 418 0.97 3.00 -8.99
C SER A 418 1.52 1.65 -8.57
N VAL A 419 2.30 1.63 -7.49
CA VAL A 419 2.61 0.40 -6.79
C VAL A 419 1.33 -0.24 -6.24
N PRO A 420 1.27 -1.59 -6.12
CA PRO A 420 0.11 -2.25 -5.57
C PRO A 420 -0.05 -1.93 -4.08
N ASN A 421 -1.32 -1.83 -3.64
CA ASN A 421 -1.64 -1.58 -2.23
C ASN A 421 -0.88 -0.38 -1.65
N MET A 422 -0.88 0.75 -2.37
CA MET A 422 -0.15 1.97 -2.00
C MET A 422 -0.42 2.48 -0.58
N ASN A 423 -1.52 2.04 0.05
CA ASN A 423 -1.87 2.37 1.43
C ASN A 423 -1.32 1.37 2.47
N LEU A 424 -0.68 0.28 2.06
CA LEU A 424 -0.21 -0.81 2.94
C LEU A 424 1.22 -1.27 2.64
N SER A 425 1.86 -0.72 1.61
CA SER A 425 3.22 -1.06 1.19
C SER A 425 4.03 0.21 0.95
N TYR A 426 5.31 0.17 1.30
CA TYR A 426 6.29 1.22 0.99
C TYR A 426 7.07 0.90 -0.31
N ASP A 427 6.56 0.00 -1.13
CA ASP A 427 7.18 -0.32 -2.42
C ASP A 427 7.35 0.94 -3.27
N GLN A 428 8.40 0.94 -4.07
CA GLN A 428 8.77 2.07 -4.92
C GLN A 428 9.11 1.61 -6.32
N LEU A 429 8.80 2.43 -7.30
CA LEU A 429 9.26 2.32 -8.69
C LEU A 429 9.86 3.64 -9.13
N ILE A 430 11.06 3.59 -9.69
CA ILE A 430 11.76 4.75 -10.25
C ILE A 430 11.89 4.56 -11.76
N VAL A 431 11.39 5.55 -12.50
CA VAL A 431 11.48 5.65 -13.96
C VAL A 431 12.48 6.75 -14.31
N THR A 432 13.56 6.38 -15.00
CA THR A 432 14.64 7.32 -15.39
C THR A 432 14.66 7.63 -16.88
N GLU A 433 13.98 6.82 -17.69
CA GLU A 433 13.92 6.97 -19.13
C GLU A 433 12.47 7.15 -19.60
N THR A 434 12.28 7.80 -20.73
CA THR A 434 10.94 7.94 -21.32
C THR A 434 10.41 6.59 -21.78
N PRO A 435 9.27 6.09 -21.23
CA PRO A 435 8.65 4.85 -21.68
C PRO A 435 8.24 4.89 -23.13
N VAL A 436 8.17 3.72 -23.75
CA VAL A 436 7.75 3.58 -25.16
C VAL A 436 6.52 2.69 -25.28
N VAL A 437 5.71 2.98 -26.28
CA VAL A 437 4.65 2.07 -26.70
C VAL A 437 5.09 1.39 -27.99
N ARG A 438 5.21 0.07 -27.93
CA ARG A 438 5.57 -0.78 -29.05
C ARG A 438 4.32 -1.33 -29.69
N PHE A 439 4.10 -0.98 -30.96
CA PHE A 439 2.98 -1.43 -31.75
C PHE A 439 3.41 -2.50 -32.74
N TYR A 440 2.56 -3.48 -32.93
CA TYR A 440 2.68 -4.49 -33.97
C TYR A 440 1.44 -4.41 -34.87
N TYR A 441 1.65 -4.14 -36.13
CA TYR A 441 0.60 -3.99 -37.14
C TYR A 441 0.63 -5.19 -38.09
N ALA A 442 -0.54 -5.74 -38.39
CA ALA A 442 -0.70 -6.58 -39.56
C ALA A 442 -1.06 -5.70 -40.74
N ASN A 443 -0.20 -5.65 -41.74
CA ASN A 443 -0.43 -4.94 -42.99
C ASN A 443 -0.93 -5.92 -44.06
N TYR A 444 -2.06 -5.61 -44.65
CA TYR A 444 -2.69 -6.42 -45.70
C TYR A 444 -2.38 -5.79 -47.06
N LYS A 445 -1.81 -6.61 -47.96
CA LYS A 445 -1.62 -6.19 -49.36
C LYS A 445 -2.96 -6.26 -50.07
N GLN A 446 -3.33 -5.19 -50.80
CA GLN A 446 -4.47 -5.21 -51.72
C GLN A 446 -4.23 -6.14 -52.91
#